data_7600bbca68abf99e423168ff9012f4a5
#
_entry.id   7600bbca68abf99e423168ff9012f4a5
#
_cell.length_a   1.000
_cell.length_b   1.000
_cell.length_c   1.000
_cell.angle_alpha   90.00
_cell.angle_beta   90.00
_cell.angle_gamma   90.00
#
_symmetry.space_group_name_H-M   'P 1'
#
loop_
_entity.id
_entity.type
_entity.pdbx_description
1 polymer ?
#
loop_
_entity_poly.entity_id
_entity_poly.type
_entity_poly.pdbx_seq_one_letter_code
_entity_poly.pdbx_strand_id
1 'polypeptide(L)'
;MEIKVFGSGCKGCRTLHQNVLDALAEMNIAANVEYVTDLQKIMEAGIMSMPALAVNDKIVSSGTIPGSPAIKKILEHSLENEK
;
A
#
# COMPACT_ATOMS: atom_id res chain seq x y z
N MET A 1 -12.59 1.74 -0.57
CA MET A 1 -11.24 1.55 0.04
C MET A 1 -10.22 2.35 -0.73
N GLU A 2 -9.44 3.11 -0.05
CA GLU A 2 -8.36 3.88 -0.65
C GLU A 2 -7.01 3.31 -0.23
N ILE A 3 -6.17 3.04 -1.21
CA ILE A 3 -4.85 2.47 -0.98
C ILE A 3 -3.81 3.42 -1.55
N LYS A 4 -2.78 3.69 -0.77
CA LYS A 4 -1.67 4.54 -1.21
C LYS A 4 -0.36 3.76 -1.08
N VAL A 5 0.43 3.81 -2.14
CA VAL A 5 1.78 3.25 -2.14
C VAL A 5 2.74 4.41 -2.21
N PHE A 6 3.58 4.55 -1.19
CA PHE A 6 4.53 5.63 -1.11
C PHE A 6 5.92 5.14 -1.51
N GLY A 7 6.54 5.81 -2.43
CA GLY A 7 7.87 5.43 -2.87
C GLY A 7 8.46 6.43 -3.86
N SER A 8 9.76 6.35 -4.05
CA SER A 8 10.49 7.26 -4.93
C SER A 8 10.64 6.72 -6.36
N GLY A 9 9.88 5.70 -6.72
CA GLY A 9 10.00 5.06 -8.04
C GLY A 9 11.09 4.01 -8.09
N CYS A 10 11.59 3.57 -6.95
CA CYS A 10 12.60 2.53 -6.88
C CYS A 10 12.02 1.17 -7.32
N LYS A 11 12.90 0.21 -7.57
CA LYS A 11 12.49 -1.11 -8.02
C LYS A 11 11.56 -1.79 -7.01
N GLY A 12 11.89 -1.72 -5.72
CA GLY A 12 11.06 -2.27 -4.68
C GLY A 12 9.71 -1.58 -4.57
N CYS A 13 9.68 -0.26 -4.79
CA CYS A 13 8.45 0.52 -4.76
C CYS A 13 7.49 0.07 -5.86
N ARG A 14 8.02 -0.16 -7.05
CA ARG A 14 7.22 -0.65 -8.18
C ARG A 14 6.71 -2.06 -7.92
N THR A 15 7.55 -2.89 -7.32
CA THR A 15 7.18 -4.26 -6.98
C THR A 15 6.03 -4.26 -5.99
N LEU A 16 6.11 -3.42 -4.97
CA LEU A 16 5.03 -3.30 -3.99
C LEU A 16 3.73 -2.84 -4.66
N HIS A 17 3.82 -1.84 -5.53
CA HIS A 17 2.64 -1.35 -6.25
C HIS A 17 1.99 -2.47 -7.07
N GLN A 18 2.79 -3.24 -7.78
CA GLN A 18 2.28 -4.36 -8.57
C GLN A 18 1.66 -5.44 -7.69
N ASN A 19 2.29 -5.74 -6.56
CA ASN A 19 1.77 -6.72 -5.63
C ASN A 19 0.40 -6.30 -5.07
N VAL A 20 0.22 -5.01 -4.81
CA VAL A 20 -1.06 -4.47 -4.37
C VAL A 20 -2.13 -4.68 -5.44
N LEU A 21 -1.81 -4.34 -6.68
CA LEU A 21 -2.75 -4.52 -7.78
C LEU A 21 -3.13 -5.98 -7.97
N ASP A 22 -2.14 -6.88 -7.87
CA ASP A 22 -2.38 -8.32 -7.99
C ASP A 22 -3.29 -8.83 -6.88
N ALA A 23 -3.04 -8.38 -5.64
CA ALA A 23 -3.85 -8.78 -4.50
C ALA A 23 -5.31 -8.33 -4.65
N LEU A 24 -5.51 -7.10 -5.08
CA LEU A 24 -6.86 -6.57 -5.30
C LEU A 24 -7.59 -7.35 -6.39
N ALA A 25 -6.90 -7.69 -7.46
CA ALA A 25 -7.48 -8.47 -8.55
C ALA A 25 -7.88 -9.86 -8.07
N GLU A 26 -7.04 -10.51 -7.28
CA GLU A 26 -7.33 -11.85 -6.76
C GLU A 26 -8.47 -11.84 -5.75
N MET A 27 -8.60 -10.77 -4.98
CA MET A 27 -9.68 -10.63 -4.00
C MET A 27 -10.96 -10.07 -4.62
N ASN A 28 -10.90 -9.66 -5.89
CA ASN A 28 -12.01 -9.07 -6.61
C ASN A 28 -12.56 -7.82 -5.88
N ILE A 29 -11.64 -6.99 -5.39
CA ILE A 29 -11.98 -5.77 -4.66
C ILE A 29 -11.74 -4.56 -5.58
N ALA A 30 -12.74 -3.69 -5.68
CA ALA A 30 -12.58 -2.41 -6.36
C ALA A 30 -12.07 -1.39 -5.35
N ALA A 31 -10.86 -0.89 -5.56
CA ALA A 31 -10.25 0.10 -4.67
C ALA A 31 -9.47 1.12 -5.49
N ASN A 32 -9.37 2.32 -4.95
CA ASN A 32 -8.53 3.36 -5.54
C ASN A 32 -7.09 3.17 -5.06
N VAL A 33 -6.18 3.02 -5.99
CA VAL A 33 -4.76 2.87 -5.67
C VAL A 33 -4.02 4.09 -6.21
N GLU A 34 -3.37 4.80 -5.31
CA GLU A 34 -2.56 5.96 -5.67
C GLU A 34 -1.09 5.66 -5.38
N TYR A 35 -0.24 5.93 -6.36
CA TYR A 35 1.21 5.80 -6.18
C TYR A 35 1.78 7.19 -5.89
N VAL A 36 2.13 7.44 -4.64
CA VAL A 36 2.62 8.75 -4.19
C VAL A 36 4.13 8.78 -4.27
N THR A 37 4.65 9.64 -5.14
CA THR A 37 6.10 9.81 -5.31
C THR A 37 6.59 11.16 -4.80
N ASP A 38 5.69 12.04 -4.41
CA ASP A 38 6.02 13.36 -3.89
C ASP A 38 6.66 13.22 -2.50
N LEU A 39 7.93 13.55 -2.40
CA LEU A 39 8.67 13.40 -1.16
C LEU A 39 8.06 14.19 0.00
N GLN A 40 7.53 15.38 -0.29
CA GLN A 40 6.89 16.20 0.73
C GLN A 40 5.67 15.51 1.31
N LYS A 41 4.83 14.92 0.47
CA LYS A 41 3.66 14.17 0.92
C LYS A 41 4.05 12.94 1.73
N ILE A 42 5.12 12.28 1.32
CA ILE A 42 5.63 11.10 2.03
C ILE A 42 6.08 11.51 3.43
N MET A 43 6.77 12.63 3.54
CA MET A 43 7.22 13.13 4.85
C MET A 43 6.05 13.58 5.71
N GLU A 44 5.05 14.22 5.12
CA GLU A 44 3.85 14.65 5.85
C GLU A 44 3.07 13.48 6.41
N ALA A 45 3.10 12.35 5.72
CA ALA A 45 2.44 11.12 6.18
C ALA A 45 3.19 10.43 7.32
N GLY A 46 4.38 10.93 7.67
CA GLY A 46 5.17 10.36 8.76
C GLY A 46 5.92 9.10 8.36
N ILE A 47 6.13 8.89 7.07
CA ILE A 47 6.81 7.70 6.58
C ILE A 47 8.31 7.91 6.64
N MET A 48 9.00 7.03 7.35
CA MET A 48 10.44 7.10 7.52
C MET A 48 11.20 6.11 6.64
N SER A 49 10.54 5.08 6.17
CA SER A 49 11.14 4.06 5.32
C SER A 49 10.26 3.81 4.11
N MET A 50 10.87 3.72 2.94
CA MET A 50 10.17 3.41 1.70
C MET A 50 10.59 2.04 1.18
N PRO A 51 9.72 1.32 0.48
CA PRO A 51 8.35 1.70 0.15
C PRO A 51 7.41 1.51 1.35
N ALA A 52 6.31 2.23 1.34
CA ALA A 52 5.30 2.13 2.39
C ALA A 52 3.93 1.92 1.78
N LEU A 53 3.05 1.29 2.52
CA LEU A 53 1.69 1.00 2.10
C LEU A 53 0.72 1.53 3.12
N ALA A 54 -0.27 2.27 2.66
CA ALA A 54 -1.34 2.77 3.52
C ALA A 54 -2.69 2.33 2.98
N VAL A 55 -3.59 1.99 3.88
CA VAL A 55 -4.97 1.63 3.56
C VAL A 55 -5.88 2.54 4.37
N ASN A 56 -6.74 3.30 3.67
CA ASN A 56 -7.66 4.25 4.29
C ASN A 56 -6.94 5.21 5.25
N ASP A 57 -5.84 5.79 4.77
CA ASP A 57 -5.00 6.76 5.50
C ASP A 57 -4.27 6.17 6.71
N LYS A 58 -4.25 4.85 6.82
CA LYS A 58 -3.53 4.18 7.91
C LYS A 58 -2.35 3.42 7.33
N ILE A 59 -1.15 3.70 7.83
CA ILE A 59 0.06 3.04 7.37
C ILE A 59 0.07 1.61 7.90
N VAL A 60 0.05 0.64 6.99
CA VAL A 60 0.01 -0.77 7.37
C VAL A 60 1.33 -1.49 7.13
N SER A 61 2.22 -0.88 6.34
CA SER A 61 3.54 -1.45 6.08
C SER A 61 4.50 -0.32 5.71
N SER A 62 5.73 -0.40 6.16
CA SER A 62 6.75 0.54 5.74
C SER A 62 8.13 -0.13 5.77
N GLY A 63 8.94 0.18 4.76
CA GLY A 63 10.29 -0.35 4.65
C GLY A 63 10.36 -1.81 4.21
N THR A 64 9.23 -2.43 3.90
CA THR A 64 9.18 -3.83 3.45
C THR A 64 8.38 -3.95 2.17
N ILE A 65 8.55 -5.07 1.48
CA ILE A 65 7.85 -5.35 0.23
C ILE A 65 7.04 -6.64 0.43
N PRO A 66 5.83 -6.53 1.00
CA PRO A 66 5.01 -7.72 1.18
C PRO A 66 4.56 -8.26 -0.19
N GLY A 67 4.54 -9.57 -0.30
CA GLY A 67 4.00 -10.22 -1.50
C GLY A 67 2.49 -10.15 -1.52
N SER A 68 1.88 -10.53 -2.66
CA SER A 68 0.42 -10.46 -2.77
C SER A 68 -0.31 -11.28 -1.69
N PRO A 69 0.17 -12.46 -1.26
CA PRO A 69 -0.50 -13.17 -0.15
C PRO A 69 -0.51 -12.39 1.15
N ALA A 70 0.59 -11.70 1.47
CA ALA A 70 0.67 -10.88 2.68
C ALA A 70 -0.24 -9.67 2.58
N ILE A 71 -0.29 -9.05 1.41
CA ILE A 71 -1.17 -7.90 1.17
C ILE A 71 -2.62 -8.30 1.30
N LYS A 72 -3.00 -9.48 0.80
CA LYS A 72 -4.36 -9.98 0.94
C LYS A 72 -4.77 -10.06 2.41
N LYS A 73 -3.89 -10.55 3.26
CA LYS A 73 -4.17 -10.63 4.71
C LYS A 73 -4.33 -9.25 5.32
N ILE A 74 -3.49 -8.31 4.92
CA ILE A 74 -3.57 -6.93 5.39
C ILE A 74 -4.92 -6.32 5.01
N LEU A 75 -5.33 -6.52 3.76
CA LEU A 75 -6.60 -5.98 3.26
C LEU A 75 -7.80 -6.62 3.93
N GLU A 76 -7.76 -7.93 4.14
CA GLU A 76 -8.82 -8.63 4.86
C GLU A 76 -8.99 -8.08 6.26
N HIS A 77 -7.87 -7.85 6.95
CA HIS A 77 -7.89 -7.29 8.30
C HIS A 77 -8.47 -5.88 8.30
N SER A 78 -8.10 -5.07 7.32
CA SER A 78 -8.62 -3.71 7.18
C SER A 78 -10.12 -3.71 6.92
N LEU A 79 -10.61 -4.64 6.09
CA LEU A 79 -12.04 -4.76 5.81
C LEU A 79 -12.83 -5.17 7.05
N GLU A 80 -12.27 -6.07 7.86
CA GLU A 80 -12.91 -6.52 9.09
C GLU A 80 -13.03 -5.39 10.11
N ASN A 81 -12.04 -4.50 10.15
CA ASN A 81 -12.02 -3.40 11.12
C ASN A 81 -12.76 -2.15 10.64
N GLU A 82 -13.20 -2.15 9.40
CA GLU A 82 -13.87 -1.01 8.79
C GLU A 82 -15.37 -1.15 8.92
N LYS A 83 -15.89 -0.67 10.01
CA LYS A 83 -17.34 -0.70 10.24
C LYS A 83 -17.87 0.66 10.59
#